data_7f04e01eefda926b2addcd1f9c757bd6
#
_entry.id   7f04e01eefda926b2addcd1f9c757bd6
#
_cell.length_a   1.000
_cell.length_b   1.000
_cell.length_c   1.000
_cell.angle_alpha   90.00
_cell.angle_beta   90.00
_cell.angle_gamma   90.00
#
_symmetry.space_group_name_H-M   'P 1'
#
loop_
_entity.id
_entity.type
_entity.pdbx_description
1 polymer ?
#
loop_
_entity_poly.entity_id
_entity_poly.type
_entity_poly.pdbx_seq_one_letter_code
_entity_poly.pdbx_strand_id
1 'polypeptide(L)'
;MNIIIKNGNFKIGQGQDETDNKSFTIFFDSYNEALIKSISKTKIILGATTTEKYKTLSFKAISVQTFSEFQSELERKNKSLKMPYNLVLKMTHNLVTQLKYLITHFSQTFLGYTPENLIVIDNHKFIYLCDDFLLDIKNDNDYNNNDNDKNVLISYPFTRDDFFMAPELYCIKEIPSFVNYKVSYFSLGYLILYTLLGDNDFIKEDCLQQIKKHLDSLIIKNTKLYWLLERCLVEEPINRSILFI
;
A
#
# COMPACT_ATOMS: atom_id res chain seq x y z
N MET A 1 -21.27 6.93 17.87
CA MET A 1 -20.28 6.69 16.81
C MET A 1 -20.88 5.70 15.83
N ASN A 2 -20.92 6.02 14.54
CA ASN A 2 -21.46 5.16 13.49
C ASN A 2 -20.32 4.49 12.73
N ILE A 3 -20.33 3.16 12.58
CA ILE A 3 -19.33 2.44 11.78
C ILE A 3 -19.67 2.64 10.31
N ILE A 4 -18.74 3.22 9.55
CA ILE A 4 -18.90 3.53 8.12
C ILE A 4 -18.12 2.57 7.21
N ILE A 5 -17.02 2.00 7.69
CA ILE A 5 -16.21 1.00 6.97
C ILE A 5 -15.95 -0.16 7.92
N LYS A 6 -16.09 -1.38 7.42
CA LYS A 6 -15.72 -2.62 8.11
C LYS A 6 -14.97 -3.51 7.14
N ASN A 7 -13.72 -3.80 7.47
CA ASN A 7 -12.87 -4.75 6.77
C ASN A 7 -12.37 -5.80 7.79
N GLY A 8 -11.84 -6.93 7.32
CA GLY A 8 -11.45 -8.04 8.18
C GLY A 8 -10.73 -7.63 9.45
N ASN A 9 -9.70 -6.76 9.33
CA ASN A 9 -8.76 -6.44 10.41
C ASN A 9 -8.94 -5.06 11.02
N PHE A 10 -9.84 -4.24 10.48
CA PHE A 10 -10.10 -2.91 11.01
C PHE A 10 -11.55 -2.44 10.78
N LYS A 11 -11.95 -1.46 11.56
CA LYS A 11 -13.23 -0.75 11.40
C LYS A 11 -12.98 0.74 11.46
N ILE A 12 -13.72 1.52 10.68
CA ILE A 12 -13.68 2.99 10.77
C ILE A 12 -15.04 3.49 11.19
N GLY A 13 -15.06 4.22 12.30
CA GLY A 13 -16.24 4.86 12.82
C GLY A 13 -16.16 6.38 12.65
N GLN A 14 -17.31 6.98 12.39
CA GLN A 14 -17.52 8.42 12.36
C GLN A 14 -18.18 8.90 13.64
N GLY A 15 -17.57 9.86 14.32
CA GLY A 15 -18.17 10.60 15.43
C GLY A 15 -19.04 11.74 14.92
N GLN A 16 -19.96 12.20 15.77
CA GLN A 16 -20.67 13.44 15.54
C GLN A 16 -19.83 14.57 16.15
N ASP A 17 -19.36 15.48 15.31
CA ASP A 17 -18.75 16.74 15.74
C ASP A 17 -19.62 17.90 15.25
N GLU A 18 -19.69 18.98 16.03
CA GLU A 18 -20.54 20.17 15.73
C GLU A 18 -19.90 21.07 14.63
N THR A 19 -18.76 20.67 14.08
CA THR A 19 -18.01 21.41 13.08
C THR A 19 -18.01 20.69 11.73
N ASP A 20 -17.73 21.40 10.63
CA ASP A 20 -17.61 20.85 9.27
C ASP A 20 -16.57 19.73 9.15
N ASN A 21 -15.60 19.66 10.06
CA ASN A 21 -14.65 18.58 10.16
C ASN A 21 -15.18 17.46 11.06
N LYS A 22 -15.46 16.32 10.46
CA LYS A 22 -15.94 15.14 11.18
C LYS A 22 -14.76 14.45 11.90
N SER A 23 -15.06 13.87 13.07
CA SER A 23 -14.10 13.03 13.79
C SER A 23 -14.22 11.58 13.31
N PHE A 24 -13.09 10.97 12.96
CA PHE A 24 -13.02 9.56 12.55
C PHE A 24 -12.09 8.80 13.47
N THR A 25 -12.41 7.53 13.70
CA THR A 25 -11.56 6.63 14.49
C THR A 25 -11.43 5.31 13.77
N ILE A 26 -10.19 4.89 13.52
CA ILE A 26 -9.85 3.56 13.05
C ILE A 26 -9.66 2.69 14.29
N PHE A 27 -10.36 1.57 14.33
CA PHE A 27 -10.24 0.51 15.33
C PHE A 27 -9.52 -0.66 14.69
N PHE A 28 -8.43 -1.09 15.27
CA PHE A 28 -7.68 -2.26 14.84
C PHE A 28 -8.07 -3.47 15.72
N ASP A 29 -8.20 -4.63 15.13
CA ASP A 29 -8.49 -5.87 15.87
C ASP A 29 -7.30 -6.27 16.75
N SER A 30 -6.07 -6.08 16.25
CA SER A 30 -4.82 -6.19 17.01
C SER A 30 -4.10 -4.85 17.12
N TYR A 31 -3.32 -4.64 18.19
CA TYR A 31 -2.46 -3.45 18.28
C TYR A 31 -1.18 -3.70 17.49
N ASN A 32 -1.05 -3.02 16.38
CA ASN A 32 0.17 -3.02 15.57
C ASN A 32 0.81 -1.63 15.63
N GLU A 33 1.83 -1.49 16.46
CA GLU A 33 2.53 -0.22 16.70
C GLU A 33 3.17 0.33 15.42
N ALA A 34 3.79 -0.54 14.62
CA ALA A 34 4.47 -0.15 13.40
C ALA A 34 3.50 0.44 12.39
N LEU A 35 2.38 -0.26 12.14
CA LEU A 35 1.34 0.20 11.21
C LEU A 35 0.76 1.54 11.68
N ILE A 36 0.38 1.66 12.95
CA ILE A 36 -0.22 2.88 13.52
C ILE A 36 0.78 4.05 13.45
N LYS A 37 2.04 3.83 13.81
CA LYS A 37 3.09 4.87 13.74
C LYS A 37 3.43 5.25 12.30
N SER A 38 3.38 4.31 11.35
CA SER A 38 3.61 4.61 9.93
C SER A 38 2.57 5.58 9.36
N ILE A 39 1.40 5.68 9.96
CA ILE A 39 0.34 6.60 9.56
C ILE A 39 0.44 7.91 10.35
N SER A 40 0.57 7.83 11.68
CA SER A 40 0.53 9.01 12.55
C SER A 40 1.81 9.86 12.50
N LYS A 41 2.98 9.24 12.33
CA LYS A 41 4.29 9.93 12.32
C LYS A 41 4.72 10.44 10.96
N THR A 42 4.21 9.88 9.87
CA THR A 42 4.54 10.32 8.49
C THR A 42 3.81 11.59 8.05
N LYS A 43 2.94 12.16 8.91
CA LYS A 43 2.14 13.36 8.62
C LYS A 43 1.18 13.21 7.42
N ILE A 44 0.91 12.00 6.97
CA ILE A 44 -0.14 11.74 5.97
C ILE A 44 -1.48 12.21 6.54
N ILE A 45 -1.71 11.90 7.81
CA ILE A 45 -2.86 12.39 8.58
C ILE A 45 -2.34 13.36 9.66
N LEU A 46 -2.72 14.62 9.53
CA LEU A 46 -2.33 15.64 10.52
C LEU A 46 -3.20 15.55 11.78
N GLY A 47 -2.56 15.73 12.94
CA GLY A 47 -3.27 15.76 14.23
C GLY A 47 -3.86 14.42 14.65
N ALA A 48 -3.39 13.31 14.08
CA ALA A 48 -3.82 11.98 14.50
C ALA A 48 -3.36 11.67 15.94
N THR A 49 -4.29 11.17 16.74
CA THR A 49 -4.04 10.70 18.11
C THR A 49 -4.21 9.19 18.21
N THR A 50 -3.36 8.54 18.99
CA THR A 50 -3.38 7.08 19.12
C THR A 50 -3.66 6.68 20.56
N THR A 51 -4.38 5.56 20.73
CA THR A 51 -4.64 4.97 22.04
C THR A 51 -4.36 3.47 21.98
N GLU A 52 -3.25 3.05 22.61
CA GLU A 52 -2.83 1.64 22.66
C GLU A 52 -3.88 0.75 23.32
N LYS A 53 -4.40 1.20 24.48
CA LYS A 53 -5.42 0.47 25.24
C LYS A 53 -6.64 0.09 24.39
N TYR A 54 -7.07 0.98 23.49
CA TYR A 54 -8.24 0.77 22.66
C TYR A 54 -7.89 0.40 21.21
N LYS A 55 -6.61 0.24 20.90
CA LYS A 55 -6.13 -0.10 19.55
C LYS A 55 -6.72 0.85 18.50
N THR A 56 -6.65 2.17 18.78
CA THR A 56 -7.33 3.16 17.95
C THR A 56 -6.38 4.24 17.42
N LEU A 57 -6.74 4.77 16.24
CA LEU A 57 -6.18 5.96 15.64
C LEU A 57 -7.32 6.93 15.33
N SER A 58 -7.37 8.07 16.03
CA SER A 58 -8.40 9.08 15.84
C SER A 58 -7.85 10.32 15.15
N PHE A 59 -8.63 10.89 14.24
CA PHE A 59 -8.26 12.07 13.45
C PHE A 59 -9.48 12.84 12.97
N LYS A 60 -9.26 14.08 12.48
CA LYS A 60 -10.28 14.90 11.85
C LYS A 60 -10.12 14.87 10.34
N ALA A 61 -11.22 14.76 9.61
CA ALA A 61 -11.27 14.79 8.16
C ALA A 61 -12.65 15.27 7.66
N ILE A 62 -12.72 15.63 6.40
CA ILE A 62 -13.98 15.95 5.71
C ILE A 62 -14.69 14.66 5.30
N SER A 63 -13.92 13.71 4.75
CA SER A 63 -14.44 12.43 4.26
C SER A 63 -13.43 11.31 4.45
N VAL A 64 -13.95 10.10 4.66
CA VAL A 64 -13.18 8.84 4.67
C VAL A 64 -13.99 7.81 3.91
N GLN A 65 -13.34 7.12 2.96
CA GLN A 65 -13.98 6.11 2.11
C GLN A 65 -12.98 5.02 1.72
N THR A 66 -13.47 3.88 1.28
CA THR A 66 -12.65 2.82 0.69
C THR A 66 -12.12 3.26 -0.67
N PHE A 67 -11.04 2.64 -1.12
CA PHE A 67 -10.49 2.93 -2.45
C PHE A 67 -11.49 2.56 -3.57
N SER A 68 -12.24 1.48 -3.40
CA SER A 68 -13.28 1.06 -4.34
C SER A 68 -14.41 2.10 -4.48
N GLU A 69 -14.90 2.66 -3.35
CA GLU A 69 -15.90 3.74 -3.37
C GLU A 69 -15.34 4.98 -4.08
N PHE A 70 -14.08 5.34 -3.79
CA PHE A 70 -13.39 6.45 -4.43
C PHE A 70 -13.24 6.24 -5.95
N GLN A 71 -12.84 5.05 -6.40
CA GLN A 71 -12.78 4.72 -7.83
C GLN A 71 -14.15 4.81 -8.50
N SER A 72 -15.19 4.28 -7.86
CA SER A 72 -16.57 4.36 -8.36
C SER A 72 -17.06 5.81 -8.49
N GLU A 73 -16.68 6.69 -7.57
CA GLU A 73 -16.97 8.12 -7.66
C GLU A 73 -16.22 8.80 -8.82
N LEU A 74 -14.94 8.45 -9.03
CA LEU A 74 -14.15 8.96 -10.14
C LEU A 74 -14.73 8.51 -11.48
N GLU A 75 -15.14 7.25 -11.58
CA GLU A 75 -15.77 6.71 -12.79
C GLU A 75 -17.05 7.46 -13.13
N ARG A 76 -17.92 7.68 -12.14
CA ARG A 76 -19.16 8.46 -12.33
C ARG A 76 -18.90 9.90 -12.81
N LYS A 77 -17.84 10.53 -12.27
CA LYS A 77 -17.47 11.92 -12.61
C LYS A 77 -16.76 12.03 -13.96
N ASN A 78 -15.83 11.13 -14.24
CA ASN A 78 -14.89 11.23 -15.36
C ASN A 78 -15.20 10.23 -16.50
N LYS A 79 -16.19 9.34 -16.33
CA LYS A 79 -16.50 8.22 -17.23
C LYS A 79 -15.28 7.32 -17.49
N SER A 80 -14.39 7.18 -16.53
CA SER A 80 -13.16 6.41 -16.62
C SER A 80 -12.72 5.93 -15.24
N LEU A 81 -12.28 4.67 -15.16
CA LEU A 81 -11.65 4.11 -13.95
C LEU A 81 -10.21 4.62 -13.74
N LYS A 82 -9.62 5.25 -14.75
CA LYS A 82 -8.27 5.80 -14.65
C LYS A 82 -8.22 6.95 -13.63
N MET A 83 -7.32 6.81 -12.68
CA MET A 83 -7.13 7.88 -11.69
C MET A 83 -6.36 9.06 -12.30
N PRO A 84 -6.77 10.32 -12.05
CA PRO A 84 -6.05 11.50 -12.49
C PRO A 84 -4.58 11.48 -12.02
N TYR A 85 -3.66 11.85 -12.89
CA TYR A 85 -2.21 11.77 -12.65
C TYR A 85 -1.75 12.44 -11.34
N ASN A 86 -2.30 13.60 -11.00
CA ASN A 86 -1.99 14.30 -9.76
C ASN A 86 -2.43 13.53 -8.51
N LEU A 87 -3.52 12.76 -8.59
CA LEU A 87 -3.96 11.89 -7.49
C LEU A 87 -3.09 10.63 -7.40
N VAL A 88 -2.67 10.06 -8.53
CA VAL A 88 -1.69 8.95 -8.53
C VAL A 88 -0.38 9.39 -7.90
N LEU A 89 0.12 10.59 -8.19
CA LEU A 89 1.32 11.13 -7.54
C LEU A 89 1.15 11.24 -6.02
N LYS A 90 0.00 11.76 -5.55
CA LYS A 90 -0.29 11.86 -4.11
C LYS A 90 -0.39 10.48 -3.45
N MET A 91 -1.07 9.53 -4.10
CA MET A 91 -1.16 8.15 -3.63
C MET A 91 0.23 7.53 -3.53
N THR A 92 1.02 7.61 -4.59
CA THR A 92 2.39 7.11 -4.63
C THR A 92 3.23 7.72 -3.51
N HIS A 93 3.21 9.03 -3.35
CA HIS A 93 3.95 9.71 -2.29
C HIS A 93 3.55 9.20 -0.89
N ASN A 94 2.25 9.09 -0.61
CA ASN A 94 1.77 8.62 0.70
C ASN A 94 2.19 7.18 0.97
N LEU A 95 1.97 6.25 0.01
CA LEU A 95 2.28 4.84 0.20
C LEU A 95 3.80 4.59 0.27
N VAL A 96 4.60 5.28 -0.55
CA VAL A 96 6.07 5.22 -0.45
C VAL A 96 6.54 5.74 0.90
N THR A 97 5.97 6.84 1.39
CA THR A 97 6.32 7.41 2.71
C THR A 97 5.98 6.43 3.83
N GLN A 98 4.81 5.82 3.80
CA GLN A 98 4.38 4.81 4.76
C GLN A 98 5.31 3.59 4.74
N LEU A 99 5.57 3.03 3.56
CA LEU A 99 6.44 1.86 3.38
C LEU A 99 7.87 2.15 3.85
N LYS A 100 8.46 3.27 3.47
CA LYS A 100 9.81 3.66 3.90
C LYS A 100 9.89 3.82 5.42
N TYR A 101 8.86 4.39 6.05
CA TYR A 101 8.81 4.52 7.50
C TYR A 101 8.84 3.15 8.18
N LEU A 102 8.05 2.18 7.70
CA LEU A 102 8.03 0.81 8.21
C LEU A 102 9.40 0.13 8.06
N ILE A 103 10.00 0.21 6.89
CA ILE A 103 11.33 -0.40 6.63
C ILE A 103 12.41 0.23 7.53
N THR A 104 12.42 1.57 7.65
CA THR A 104 13.51 2.28 8.33
C THR A 104 13.40 2.19 9.85
N HIS A 105 12.18 2.26 10.41
CA HIS A 105 12.00 2.39 11.87
C HIS A 105 11.57 1.08 12.54
N PHE A 106 11.02 0.14 11.78
CA PHE A 106 10.49 -1.11 12.34
C PHE A 106 11.10 -2.37 11.70
N SER A 107 11.92 -2.21 10.66
CA SER A 107 12.43 -3.34 9.88
C SER A 107 11.27 -4.24 9.41
N GLN A 108 10.19 -3.63 8.92
CA GLN A 108 9.00 -4.33 8.43
C GLN A 108 8.65 -3.87 7.02
N THR A 109 8.01 -4.76 6.26
CA THR A 109 7.54 -4.48 4.90
C THR A 109 6.23 -5.18 4.61
N PHE A 110 5.45 -4.65 3.66
CA PHE A 110 4.25 -5.33 3.18
C PHE A 110 4.62 -6.41 2.15
N LEU A 111 4.00 -7.58 2.26
CA LEU A 111 4.16 -8.64 1.26
C LEU A 111 3.49 -8.25 -0.08
N GLY A 112 2.36 -7.55 -0.01
CA GLY A 112 1.59 -7.11 -1.17
C GLY A 112 0.61 -6.00 -0.82
N TYR A 113 -0.06 -5.50 -1.83
CA TYR A 113 -1.09 -4.46 -1.70
C TYR A 113 -2.42 -4.96 -2.26
N THR A 114 -3.51 -4.69 -1.54
CA THR A 114 -4.89 -4.94 -1.98
C THR A 114 -5.67 -3.63 -2.01
N PRO A 115 -6.54 -3.40 -3.00
CA PRO A 115 -7.40 -2.22 -3.03
C PRO A 115 -8.32 -2.12 -1.80
N GLU A 116 -8.77 -3.25 -1.26
CA GLU A 116 -9.70 -3.33 -0.13
C GLU A 116 -9.13 -2.74 1.16
N ASN A 117 -7.80 -2.81 1.32
CA ASN A 117 -7.09 -2.29 2.48
C ASN A 117 -6.57 -0.85 2.28
N LEU A 118 -6.85 -0.26 1.12
CA LEU A 118 -6.48 1.11 0.81
C LEU A 118 -7.63 2.06 1.15
N ILE A 119 -7.37 3.00 2.04
CA ILE A 119 -8.34 4.00 2.52
C ILE A 119 -7.96 5.37 1.97
N VAL A 120 -8.99 6.08 1.51
CA VAL A 120 -8.88 7.43 0.97
C VAL A 120 -9.49 8.43 1.94
N ILE A 121 -8.71 9.43 2.31
CA ILE A 121 -9.10 10.51 3.23
C ILE A 121 -9.08 11.82 2.46
N ASP A 122 -10.14 12.62 2.61
CA ASP A 122 -10.29 13.92 1.96
C ASP A 122 -10.08 13.89 0.43
N ASN A 123 -10.37 12.75 -0.21
CA ASN A 123 -10.21 12.50 -1.66
C ASN A 123 -8.77 12.65 -2.21
N HIS A 124 -7.75 12.75 -1.36
CA HIS A 124 -6.38 12.97 -1.84
C HIS A 124 -5.27 12.45 -0.92
N LYS A 125 -5.58 11.91 0.25
CA LYS A 125 -4.64 11.24 1.14
C LYS A 125 -4.95 9.75 1.13
N PHE A 126 -3.91 8.93 1.05
CA PHE A 126 -4.02 7.48 0.91
C PHE A 126 -3.23 6.81 2.01
N ILE A 127 -3.85 5.86 2.70
CA ILE A 127 -3.22 5.03 3.72
C ILE A 127 -3.53 3.56 3.46
N TYR A 128 -2.56 2.69 3.72
CA TYR A 128 -2.73 1.26 3.59
C TYR A 128 -2.85 0.63 4.97
N LEU A 129 -3.95 -0.09 5.20
CA LEU A 129 -4.32 -0.70 6.48
C LEU A 129 -4.37 -2.22 6.35
N CYS A 130 -3.21 -2.87 6.37
CA CYS A 130 -3.13 -4.33 6.35
C CYS A 130 -2.02 -4.77 7.31
N ASP A 131 -2.36 -5.47 8.37
CA ASP A 131 -1.40 -6.05 9.32
C ASP A 131 -1.07 -7.52 9.01
N ASP A 132 -1.96 -8.27 8.38
CA ASP A 132 -1.75 -9.68 8.02
C ASP A 132 -0.55 -9.88 7.08
N PHE A 133 -0.26 -8.90 6.24
CA PHE A 133 0.83 -8.94 5.27
C PHE A 133 2.00 -8.02 5.62
N LEU A 134 2.04 -7.53 6.85
CA LEU A 134 3.18 -6.80 7.39
C LEU A 134 4.15 -7.78 8.04
N LEU A 135 5.30 -8.00 7.39
CA LEU A 135 6.27 -8.99 7.77
C LEU A 135 7.58 -8.36 8.25
N ASP A 136 8.25 -9.02 9.20
CA ASP A 136 9.56 -8.61 9.68
C ASP A 136 10.63 -8.88 8.64
N ILE A 137 11.49 -7.88 8.41
CA ILE A 137 12.68 -8.00 7.58
C ILE A 137 13.80 -8.59 8.44
N LYS A 138 14.35 -9.72 8.02
CA LYS A 138 15.49 -10.39 8.66
C LYS A 138 16.74 -10.23 7.81
N ASN A 139 17.87 -10.07 8.46
CA ASN A 139 19.17 -10.14 7.80
C ASN A 139 19.66 -11.58 7.88
N ASP A 140 20.03 -12.18 6.76
CA ASP A 140 20.58 -13.54 6.73
C ASP A 140 22.00 -13.59 7.34
N ASN A 141 22.70 -12.47 7.40
CA ASN A 141 24.02 -12.35 7.99
C ASN A 141 24.07 -11.16 8.97
N ASP A 142 24.26 -11.46 10.24
CA ASP A 142 24.42 -10.45 11.30
C ASP A 142 25.65 -9.49 11.09
N TYR A 143 26.53 -9.82 10.15
CA TYR A 143 27.79 -9.11 9.93
C TYR A 143 27.80 -8.18 8.70
N ASN A 144 26.84 -8.32 7.78
CA ASN A 144 26.78 -7.50 6.55
C ASN A 144 25.43 -6.77 6.48
N ASN A 145 25.44 -5.44 6.69
CA ASN A 145 24.29 -4.57 6.46
C ASN A 145 24.04 -4.34 4.94
N ASN A 146 24.11 -5.38 4.14
CA ASN A 146 23.85 -5.25 2.72
C ASN A 146 22.33 -5.38 2.49
N ASP A 147 21.69 -4.38 1.87
CA ASP A 147 20.27 -4.39 1.56
C ASP A 147 19.82 -5.58 0.68
N ASN A 148 20.77 -6.21 0.00
CA ASN A 148 20.51 -7.37 -0.86
C ASN A 148 20.29 -8.67 -0.08
N ASP A 149 20.78 -8.74 1.18
CA ASP A 149 20.71 -9.91 2.05
C ASP A 149 19.49 -9.86 3.02
N LYS A 150 18.63 -8.83 2.87
CA LYS A 150 17.44 -8.66 3.69
C LYS A 150 16.27 -9.42 3.11
N ASN A 151 15.71 -10.34 3.90
CA ASN A 151 14.62 -11.21 3.49
C ASN A 151 13.44 -11.15 4.49
N VAL A 152 12.27 -11.55 4.01
CA VAL A 152 11.10 -11.83 4.83
C VAL A 152 10.81 -13.31 4.83
N LEU A 153 10.37 -13.85 5.96
CA LEU A 153 9.99 -15.25 6.09
C LEU A 153 8.49 -15.40 5.86
N ILE A 154 8.14 -16.18 4.85
CA ILE A 154 6.77 -16.59 4.56
C ILE A 154 6.54 -17.94 5.23
N SER A 155 5.78 -17.95 6.31
CA SER A 155 5.49 -19.15 7.11
C SER A 155 4.04 -19.62 7.02
N TYR A 156 3.17 -18.86 6.36
CA TYR A 156 1.76 -19.18 6.20
C TYR A 156 1.35 -19.15 4.72
N PRO A 157 0.41 -20.03 4.30
CA PRO A 157 -0.17 -19.94 2.97
C PRO A 157 -0.96 -18.63 2.85
N PHE A 158 -0.91 -18.02 1.67
CA PHE A 158 -1.67 -16.84 1.32
C PHE A 158 -2.43 -17.07 0.01
N THR A 159 -3.59 -16.43 -0.13
CA THR A 159 -4.37 -16.47 -1.38
C THR A 159 -3.72 -15.54 -2.40
N ARG A 160 -3.62 -16.01 -3.64
CA ARG A 160 -2.92 -15.29 -4.72
C ARG A 160 -3.81 -14.32 -5.49
N ASP A 161 -5.13 -14.44 -5.33
CA ASP A 161 -6.09 -13.81 -6.25
C ASP A 161 -6.42 -12.36 -5.91
N ASP A 162 -6.11 -11.93 -4.69
CA ASP A 162 -6.57 -10.62 -4.16
C ASP A 162 -5.47 -9.55 -4.09
N PHE A 163 -4.22 -9.87 -4.48
CA PHE A 163 -3.07 -9.00 -4.28
C PHE A 163 -2.38 -8.57 -5.56
N PHE A 164 -1.86 -7.35 -5.55
CA PHE A 164 -0.77 -6.98 -6.45
C PHE A 164 0.52 -7.59 -5.92
N MET A 165 0.90 -8.75 -6.42
CA MET A 165 2.05 -9.51 -5.94
C MET A 165 3.24 -9.46 -6.88
N ALA A 166 4.42 -9.62 -6.29
CA ALA A 166 5.66 -9.79 -7.05
C ALA A 166 5.75 -11.22 -7.63
N PRO A 167 6.39 -11.40 -8.80
CA PRO A 167 6.45 -12.69 -9.51
C PRO A 167 7.04 -13.82 -8.68
N GLU A 168 8.03 -13.53 -7.84
CA GLU A 168 8.68 -14.52 -6.99
C GLU A 168 7.73 -15.16 -5.98
N LEU A 169 6.66 -14.48 -5.59
CA LEU A 169 5.66 -15.03 -4.68
C LEU A 169 4.82 -16.15 -5.32
N TYR A 170 4.62 -16.08 -6.65
CA TYR A 170 3.95 -17.15 -7.39
C TYR A 170 4.80 -18.41 -7.52
N CYS A 171 6.12 -18.27 -7.41
CA CYS A 171 7.07 -19.37 -7.54
C CYS A 171 7.29 -20.16 -6.24
N ILE A 172 6.74 -19.72 -5.10
CA ILE A 172 6.88 -20.41 -3.82
C ILE A 172 6.14 -21.74 -3.88
N LYS A 173 6.87 -22.85 -3.70
CA LYS A 173 6.34 -24.22 -3.71
C LYS A 173 6.17 -24.80 -2.31
N GLU A 174 6.99 -24.36 -1.39
CA GLU A 174 7.06 -24.88 -0.03
C GLU A 174 7.12 -23.75 1.00
N ILE A 175 6.57 -23.99 2.18
CA ILE A 175 6.59 -23.07 3.33
C ILE A 175 7.28 -23.81 4.48
N PRO A 176 8.17 -23.18 5.25
CA PRO A 176 8.56 -21.77 5.17
C PRO A 176 9.48 -21.45 3.98
N SER A 177 9.37 -20.24 3.42
CA SER A 177 10.21 -19.75 2.32
C SER A 177 10.70 -18.34 2.60
N PHE A 178 11.94 -18.04 2.19
CA PHE A 178 12.49 -16.69 2.27
C PHE A 178 12.35 -15.98 0.92
N VAL A 179 11.92 -14.73 0.95
CA VAL A 179 11.89 -13.85 -0.23
C VAL A 179 12.49 -12.50 0.11
N ASN A 180 13.10 -11.86 -0.87
CA ASN A 180 13.69 -10.54 -0.66
C ASN A 180 12.61 -9.53 -0.26
N TYR A 181 12.86 -8.67 0.74
CA TYR A 181 11.88 -7.69 1.25
C TYR A 181 11.37 -6.70 0.19
N LYS A 182 12.10 -6.54 -0.93
CA LYS A 182 11.70 -5.67 -2.05
C LYS A 182 10.55 -6.23 -2.89
N VAL A 183 9.94 -7.36 -2.49
CA VAL A 183 8.62 -7.79 -3.00
C VAL A 183 7.59 -6.67 -2.89
N SER A 184 7.64 -5.89 -1.79
CA SER A 184 6.77 -4.74 -1.56
C SER A 184 6.95 -3.63 -2.60
N TYR A 185 8.15 -3.46 -3.15
CA TYR A 185 8.42 -2.44 -4.18
C TYR A 185 7.70 -2.79 -5.49
N PHE A 186 7.78 -4.07 -5.89
CA PHE A 186 7.06 -4.54 -7.07
C PHE A 186 5.55 -4.42 -6.88
N SER A 187 5.04 -4.90 -5.76
CA SER A 187 3.60 -4.86 -5.44
C SER A 187 3.06 -3.43 -5.41
N LEU A 188 3.81 -2.49 -4.85
CA LEU A 188 3.45 -1.07 -4.87
C LEU A 188 3.47 -0.50 -6.29
N GLY A 189 4.51 -0.79 -7.06
CA GLY A 189 4.61 -0.36 -8.46
C GLY A 189 3.45 -0.91 -9.30
N TYR A 190 3.06 -2.16 -9.05
CA TYR A 190 1.96 -2.82 -9.73
C TYR A 190 0.60 -2.17 -9.40
N LEU A 191 0.32 -1.89 -8.12
CA LEU A 191 -0.87 -1.13 -7.69
C LEU A 191 -0.92 0.25 -8.37
N ILE A 192 0.20 0.97 -8.42
CA ILE A 192 0.26 2.30 -9.05
C ILE A 192 -0.01 2.19 -10.56
N LEU A 193 0.58 1.22 -11.23
CA LEU A 193 0.35 0.98 -12.66
C LEU A 193 -1.12 0.69 -12.95
N TYR A 194 -1.75 -0.16 -12.12
CA TYR A 194 -3.17 -0.44 -12.18
C TYR A 194 -4.03 0.83 -12.11
N THR A 195 -3.75 1.73 -11.16
CA THR A 195 -4.53 2.98 -11.02
C THR A 195 -4.39 3.93 -12.21
N LEU A 196 -3.26 3.89 -12.92
CA LEU A 196 -3.03 4.66 -14.14
C LEU A 196 -3.79 4.09 -15.34
N LEU A 197 -3.89 2.79 -15.42
CA LEU A 197 -4.56 2.08 -16.53
C LEU A 197 -6.06 1.97 -16.32
N GLY A 198 -6.50 1.78 -15.07
CA GLY A 198 -7.91 1.62 -14.71
C GLY A 198 -8.54 0.33 -15.23
N ASP A 199 -7.74 -0.70 -15.46
CA ASP A 199 -8.18 -1.97 -16.02
C ASP A 199 -8.13 -3.08 -14.96
N ASN A 200 -9.30 -3.71 -14.70
CA ASN A 200 -9.41 -4.81 -13.74
C ASN A 200 -8.80 -6.11 -14.28
N ASP A 201 -8.77 -6.31 -15.59
CA ASP A 201 -8.22 -7.52 -16.22
C ASP A 201 -6.69 -7.59 -16.07
N PHE A 202 -6.06 -6.45 -15.82
CA PHE A 202 -4.62 -6.33 -15.58
C PHE A 202 -4.13 -7.10 -14.35
N ILE A 203 -4.97 -7.26 -13.31
CA ILE A 203 -4.64 -7.98 -12.06
C ILE A 203 -4.38 -9.48 -12.30
N LYS A 204 -4.96 -10.05 -13.37
CA LYS A 204 -4.91 -11.48 -13.68
C LYS A 204 -3.71 -11.88 -14.53
N GLU A 205 -2.90 -10.92 -14.96
CA GLU A 205 -1.77 -11.20 -15.82
C GLU A 205 -0.49 -11.44 -15.02
N ASP A 206 -0.16 -12.71 -14.80
CA ASP A 206 1.08 -13.13 -14.13
C ASP A 206 2.34 -12.90 -14.99
N CYS A 207 2.18 -12.30 -16.17
CA CYS A 207 3.26 -12.17 -17.15
C CYS A 207 3.96 -10.81 -17.06
N LEU A 208 5.19 -10.81 -16.58
CA LEU A 208 6.05 -9.62 -16.50
C LEU A 208 6.20 -8.88 -17.86
N GLN A 209 6.16 -9.62 -18.97
CA GLN A 209 6.23 -9.02 -20.32
C GLN A 209 5.03 -8.14 -20.63
N GLN A 210 3.83 -8.53 -20.16
CA GLN A 210 2.63 -7.72 -20.34
C GLN A 210 2.65 -6.49 -19.43
N ILE A 211 3.09 -6.64 -18.19
CA ILE A 211 3.32 -5.50 -17.28
C ILE A 211 4.26 -4.47 -17.94
N LYS A 212 5.35 -4.92 -18.55
CA LYS A 212 6.27 -4.04 -19.29
C LYS A 212 5.61 -3.37 -20.51
N LYS A 213 4.80 -4.09 -21.29
CA LYS A 213 4.03 -3.50 -22.39
C LYS A 213 3.07 -2.41 -21.92
N HIS A 214 2.36 -2.65 -20.81
CA HIS A 214 1.49 -1.66 -20.22
C HIS A 214 2.25 -0.43 -19.74
N LEU A 215 3.40 -0.61 -19.07
CA LEU A 215 4.27 0.48 -18.67
C LEU A 215 4.72 1.30 -19.89
N ASP A 216 5.12 0.63 -20.97
CA ASP A 216 5.55 1.27 -22.21
C ASP A 216 4.44 2.00 -22.95
N SER A 217 3.18 1.62 -22.76
CA SER A 217 2.02 2.27 -23.35
C SER A 217 1.61 3.57 -22.65
N LEU A 218 2.13 3.82 -21.42
CA LEU A 218 1.78 5.00 -20.65
C LEU A 218 2.26 6.29 -21.30
N ILE A 219 1.39 7.31 -21.30
CA ILE A 219 1.71 8.65 -21.83
C ILE A 219 2.75 9.39 -20.95
N ILE A 220 2.99 8.89 -19.71
CA ILE A 220 3.86 9.53 -18.72
C ILE A 220 5.36 9.22 -18.89
N LYS A 221 5.80 8.73 -20.05
CA LYS A 221 7.23 8.49 -20.32
C LYS A 221 8.08 9.72 -19.96
N ASN A 222 9.28 9.47 -19.43
CA ASN A 222 10.23 10.50 -18.98
C ASN A 222 9.79 11.32 -17.75
N THR A 223 8.72 10.95 -17.05
CA THR A 223 8.38 11.54 -15.75
C THR A 223 9.05 10.78 -14.61
N LYS A 224 9.17 11.41 -13.44
CA LYS A 224 9.67 10.74 -12.23
C LYS A 224 8.83 9.52 -11.85
N LEU A 225 7.51 9.58 -12.07
CA LEU A 225 6.61 8.46 -11.79
C LEU A 225 6.90 7.27 -12.73
N TYR A 226 7.15 7.52 -14.02
CA TYR A 226 7.56 6.47 -14.97
C TYR A 226 8.85 5.79 -14.50
N TRP A 227 9.87 6.55 -14.16
CA TRP A 227 11.14 6.02 -13.67
C TRP A 227 11.01 5.26 -12.34
N LEU A 228 10.09 5.70 -11.45
CA LEU A 228 9.77 4.93 -10.25
C LEU A 228 9.18 3.57 -10.62
N LEU A 229 8.18 3.53 -11.51
CA LEU A 229 7.54 2.29 -11.94
C LEU A 229 8.53 1.34 -12.61
N GLU A 230 9.36 1.85 -13.53
CA GLU A 230 10.38 1.07 -14.21
C GLU A 230 11.35 0.39 -13.22
N ARG A 231 11.72 1.09 -12.14
CA ARG A 231 12.62 0.54 -11.12
C ARG A 231 11.93 -0.37 -10.11
N CYS A 232 10.65 -0.18 -9.87
CA CYS A 232 9.89 -1.06 -8.99
C CYS A 232 9.54 -2.39 -9.68
N LEU A 233 9.20 -2.35 -10.98
CA LEU A 233 8.71 -3.48 -11.76
C LEU A 233 9.84 -4.29 -12.43
N VAL A 234 11.03 -4.28 -11.86
CA VAL A 234 12.16 -5.13 -12.29
C VAL A 234 11.92 -6.57 -11.82
N GLU A 235 12.29 -7.54 -12.67
CA GLU A 235 12.14 -8.97 -12.39
C GLU A 235 12.92 -9.37 -11.13
N GLU A 236 14.23 -9.11 -11.14
CA GLU A 236 15.12 -9.45 -10.04
C GLU A 236 14.92 -8.54 -8.84
N PRO A 237 14.51 -9.07 -7.68
CA PRO A 237 14.19 -8.27 -6.50
C PRO A 237 15.33 -7.38 -6.02
N ILE A 238 16.58 -7.86 -6.07
CA ILE A 238 17.76 -7.11 -5.62
C ILE A 238 17.98 -5.82 -6.40
N ASN A 239 17.54 -5.79 -7.66
CA ASN A 239 17.71 -4.63 -8.56
C ASN A 239 16.55 -3.61 -8.39
N ARG A 240 15.52 -3.93 -7.64
CA ARG A 240 14.41 -3.01 -7.39
C ARG A 240 14.82 -1.86 -6.49
N SER A 241 14.31 -0.68 -6.79
CA SER A 241 14.52 0.50 -5.95
C SER A 241 13.33 1.45 -6.02
N ILE A 242 13.06 2.16 -4.92
CA ILE A 242 12.04 3.20 -4.87
C ILE A 242 12.70 4.56 -5.01
N LEU A 243 12.38 5.26 -6.09
CA LEU A 243 12.71 6.68 -6.25
C LEU A 243 11.81 7.55 -5.37
N PHE A 244 12.36 8.63 -4.87
CA PHE A 244 11.59 9.67 -4.21
C PHE A 244 10.97 10.59 -5.28
N ILE A 245 9.63 10.75 -5.26
CA ILE A 245 8.87 11.64 -6.15
C ILE A 245 8.18 12.75 -5.34
#